data_10fc0119f4f44d13d5dd7c71186e4814
#
_entry.id   10fc0119f4f44d13d5dd7c71186e4814
#
_cell.length_a   1.000
_cell.length_b   1.000
_cell.length_c   1.000
_cell.angle_alpha   90.00
_cell.angle_beta   90.00
_cell.angle_gamma   90.00
#
_symmetry.space_group_name_H-M   'P 1'
#
loop_
_entity.id
_entity.type
_entity.pdbx_description
1 polymer ?
#
loop_
_entity_poly.entity_id
_entity_poly.type
_entity_poly.pdbx_seq_one_letter_code
_entity_poly.pdbx_strand_id
1 'polypeptide(L)'
;FLLLAMFAVILAACGGSESEDTAAAKPAAAKPAAEKPAAASLTLEEAAAQRAGGPGSFYIGDLSQLVGPAPAPTLGDEDDMVNLAGLERERYLFDSPYYAALVKKANFTNPTKLVYDGDPIEIQFTCINRTVAPCKLVDAVITENIKERTQGKLTLEITSFPELGLAGPDTLALVRDGTIAFTEITSGYVAGDLPQLEITFLYGLFPDHEVEFKVNAAVQGDLDKLIQDDTAGGQVISRMWISGGDNFFFCRDKIETAADFKGKKVRSHGAALSDWIEAFGANAQFVAFAEVYTALERGILDCGVTVAFAAHGQRWYEVTDYMVGPLSSQLINTMVINAKVLADLPEDIRQILVEEGARHELEAMRVTPAWNEVWTQRNIDAGLEYIEFTPEMKEIQLNKAVPIHVLPNWIKRVGGPDTDIVRLFNEKIAPIVGLKINDDGTTTQVPITK
;
A
#
# COMPACT_ATOMS: atom_id res chain seq x y z
N PHE A 1 37.06 22.69 38.65
CA PHE A 1 37.15 22.00 39.91
C PHE A 1 36.75 20.53 39.71
N LEU A 2 37.75 19.74 39.81
CA LEU A 2 37.89 18.33 40.05
C LEU A 2 36.88 17.73 41.03
N LEU A 3 36.42 16.53 40.86
CA LEU A 3 36.80 15.38 41.66
C LEU A 3 36.22 14.05 41.06
N LEU A 4 37.17 13.16 40.75
CA LEU A 4 36.99 11.72 40.59
C LEU A 4 36.66 11.08 41.95
N ALA A 5 35.90 9.96 41.93
CA ALA A 5 36.09 8.89 42.87
C ALA A 5 35.61 7.56 42.30
N MET A 6 36.57 6.66 42.06
CA MET A 6 36.46 5.19 41.96
C MET A 6 36.15 4.59 43.33
N PHE A 7 35.51 3.37 43.34
CA PHE A 7 35.79 2.22 44.24
C PHE A 7 34.94 1.04 43.79
N ALA A 8 35.39 0.00 43.21
CA ALA A 8 36.19 -1.12 43.73
C ALA A 8 35.33 -2.22 44.42
N VAL A 9 35.28 -3.33 43.74
CA VAL A 9 35.06 -4.76 44.03
C VAL A 9 35.24 -5.18 45.48
N ILE A 10 34.29 -6.02 45.98
CA ILE A 10 34.59 -7.07 46.97
C ILE A 10 33.87 -8.36 46.58
N LEU A 11 34.65 -9.43 46.31
CA LEU A 11 34.27 -10.84 46.36
C LEU A 11 34.25 -11.29 47.83
N ALA A 12 33.25 -12.06 48.22
CA ALA A 12 33.44 -13.06 49.29
C ALA A 12 32.54 -14.27 49.02
N ALA A 13 33.14 -15.41 49.14
CA ALA A 13 32.60 -16.73 48.85
C ALA A 13 32.09 -17.42 50.13
N CYS A 14 31.38 -18.52 49.88
CA CYS A 14 31.16 -19.70 50.71
C CYS A 14 29.91 -19.79 51.62
N GLY A 15 29.17 -20.88 51.36
CA GLY A 15 28.37 -21.59 52.34
C GLY A 15 27.13 -22.29 51.75
N GLY A 16 27.25 -23.59 51.46
CA GLY A 16 26.22 -24.41 50.84
C GLY A 16 25.11 -24.84 51.82
N SER A 17 24.03 -25.30 51.27
CA SER A 17 23.35 -26.57 51.59
C SER A 17 22.07 -26.74 50.74
N GLU A 18 22.02 -27.89 50.12
CA GLU A 18 20.90 -28.84 49.89
C GLU A 18 19.57 -28.34 49.27
N SER A 19 19.41 -28.76 48.03
CA SER A 19 18.35 -29.56 47.43
C SER A 19 16.88 -29.25 47.78
N GLU A 20 16.15 -28.77 46.78
CA GLU A 20 14.85 -29.35 46.43
C GLU A 20 14.64 -29.27 44.90
N ASP A 21 14.47 -30.47 44.33
CA ASP A 21 14.10 -30.74 42.95
C ASP A 21 12.73 -30.11 42.63
N THR A 22 12.73 -29.07 41.80
CA THR A 22 11.54 -28.73 41.01
C THR A 22 11.84 -28.99 39.58
N ALA A 23 11.32 -30.07 39.06
CA ALA A 23 11.36 -30.48 37.66
C ALA A 23 10.92 -29.34 36.76
N ALA A 24 11.88 -28.78 35.99
CA ALA A 24 11.57 -27.89 34.90
C ALA A 24 10.76 -28.66 33.84
N ALA A 25 9.56 -28.19 33.56
CA ALA A 25 8.73 -28.70 32.46
C ALA A 25 9.48 -28.50 31.16
N LYS A 26 9.77 -29.60 30.48
CA LYS A 26 10.32 -29.67 29.16
C LYS A 26 9.39 -28.93 28.19
N PRO A 27 9.85 -28.02 27.34
CA PRO A 27 9.00 -27.44 26.30
C PRO A 27 8.42 -28.58 25.45
N ALA A 28 7.11 -28.55 25.24
CA ALA A 28 6.44 -29.48 24.36
C ALA A 28 7.07 -29.31 22.96
N ALA A 29 7.55 -30.42 22.40
CA ALA A 29 8.05 -30.47 21.05
C ALA A 29 6.92 -30.02 20.10
N ALA A 30 7.17 -28.96 19.34
CA ALA A 30 6.31 -28.56 18.25
C ALA A 30 6.09 -29.76 17.33
N LYS A 31 4.83 -30.11 17.06
CA LYS A 31 4.49 -31.07 16.01
C LYS A 31 5.15 -30.60 14.72
N PRO A 32 5.82 -31.48 13.97
CA PRO A 32 6.26 -31.11 12.63
C PRO A 32 5.03 -30.73 11.83
N ALA A 33 5.05 -29.52 11.26
CA ALA A 33 4.08 -29.13 10.24
C ALA A 33 4.11 -30.20 9.13
N ALA A 34 2.94 -30.67 8.76
CA ALA A 34 2.84 -31.56 7.61
C ALA A 34 3.41 -30.83 6.40
N GLU A 35 4.47 -31.35 5.81
CA GLU A 35 4.97 -30.87 4.53
C GLU A 35 3.82 -30.93 3.53
N LYS A 36 3.33 -29.76 3.14
CA LYS A 36 2.47 -29.63 1.97
C LYS A 36 3.31 -30.09 0.76
N PRO A 37 2.80 -30.93 -0.15
CA PRO A 37 3.54 -31.23 -1.36
C PRO A 37 3.93 -29.92 -2.01
N ALA A 38 5.22 -29.72 -2.28
CA ALA A 38 5.71 -28.57 -3.02
C ALA A 38 4.90 -28.48 -4.31
N ALA A 39 4.14 -27.39 -4.47
CA ALA A 39 3.50 -27.09 -5.72
C ALA A 39 4.63 -27.01 -6.77
N ALA A 40 4.43 -27.65 -7.92
CA ALA A 40 5.42 -27.61 -8.97
C ALA A 40 5.60 -26.16 -9.40
N SER A 41 6.80 -25.60 -9.23
CA SER A 41 7.11 -24.27 -9.72
C SER A 41 6.85 -24.21 -11.21
N LEU A 42 6.05 -23.23 -11.65
CA LEU A 42 5.83 -23.00 -13.06
C LEU A 42 7.14 -22.63 -13.74
N THR A 43 7.35 -23.15 -14.95
CA THR A 43 8.46 -22.68 -15.77
C THR A 43 8.24 -21.18 -16.13
N LEU A 44 9.31 -20.47 -16.46
CA LEU A 44 9.20 -19.08 -16.93
C LEU A 44 8.26 -18.95 -18.14
N GLU A 45 8.20 -19.97 -18.98
CA GLU A 45 7.32 -20.04 -20.15
C GLU A 45 5.84 -20.23 -19.76
N GLU A 46 5.55 -21.07 -18.77
CA GLU A 46 4.20 -21.23 -18.22
C GLU A 46 3.74 -19.98 -17.47
N ALA A 47 4.65 -19.35 -16.71
CA ALA A 47 4.39 -18.08 -16.05
C ALA A 47 4.14 -16.94 -17.05
N ALA A 48 4.91 -16.88 -18.14
CA ALA A 48 4.71 -15.94 -19.23
C ALA A 48 3.38 -16.20 -19.97
N ALA A 49 3.02 -17.47 -20.22
CA ALA A 49 1.76 -17.84 -20.84
C ALA A 49 0.53 -17.49 -19.96
N GLN A 50 0.62 -17.65 -18.65
CA GLN A 50 -0.43 -17.20 -17.74
C GLN A 50 -0.56 -15.68 -17.69
N ARG A 51 0.54 -14.94 -17.80
CA ARG A 51 0.53 -13.49 -17.91
C ARG A 51 0.03 -12.99 -19.27
N ALA A 52 0.28 -13.76 -20.34
CA ALA A 52 0.02 -13.37 -21.73
C ALA A 52 -1.41 -13.64 -22.22
N GLY A 53 -2.33 -14.09 -21.40
CA GLY A 53 -3.69 -14.18 -21.86
C GLY A 53 -4.36 -15.55 -21.76
N GLY A 54 -4.01 -16.36 -20.78
CA GLY A 54 -4.83 -17.49 -20.39
C GLY A 54 -6.27 -17.06 -20.05
N PRO A 55 -7.22 -17.99 -19.87
CA PRO A 55 -8.59 -17.67 -19.49
C PRO A 55 -8.61 -16.79 -18.24
N GLY A 56 -9.18 -15.57 -18.32
CA GLY A 56 -9.20 -14.58 -17.26
C GLY A 56 -8.05 -13.56 -17.29
N SER A 57 -7.09 -13.70 -18.19
CA SER A 57 -6.07 -12.70 -18.43
C SER A 57 -6.57 -11.67 -19.46
N PHE A 58 -6.53 -10.40 -19.08
CA PHE A 58 -6.94 -9.29 -19.94
C PHE A 58 -5.76 -8.60 -20.61
N TYR A 59 -4.62 -9.25 -20.65
CA TYR A 59 -3.45 -8.75 -21.32
C TYR A 59 -3.68 -8.61 -22.82
N ILE A 60 -3.51 -7.38 -23.29
CA ILE A 60 -3.47 -7.08 -24.73
C ILE A 60 -2.04 -7.34 -25.20
N GLY A 61 -1.75 -8.58 -25.60
CA GLY A 61 -0.48 -8.96 -26.19
C GLY A 61 0.47 -9.68 -25.22
N ASP A 62 1.36 -10.46 -25.80
CA ASP A 62 2.41 -11.18 -25.11
C ASP A 62 3.55 -10.22 -24.72
N LEU A 63 3.62 -9.86 -23.45
CA LEU A 63 4.66 -8.99 -22.92
C LEU A 63 6.06 -9.59 -23.10
N SER A 64 6.19 -10.93 -23.08
CA SER A 64 7.47 -11.62 -23.25
C SER A 64 8.06 -11.41 -24.63
N GLN A 65 7.23 -11.22 -25.67
CA GLN A 65 7.68 -10.90 -27.02
C GLN A 65 8.14 -9.46 -27.20
N LEU A 66 7.68 -8.55 -26.33
CA LEU A 66 7.94 -7.11 -26.46
C LEU A 66 9.11 -6.62 -25.60
N VAL A 67 9.38 -7.31 -24.48
CA VAL A 67 10.36 -6.88 -23.45
C VAL A 67 11.30 -8.00 -22.99
N GLY A 68 11.28 -9.15 -23.65
CA GLY A 68 11.94 -10.35 -23.13
C GLY A 68 11.09 -11.06 -22.08
N PRO A 69 11.56 -12.17 -21.50
CA PRO A 69 10.84 -12.84 -20.43
C PRO A 69 10.64 -11.86 -19.28
N ALA A 70 9.38 -11.67 -18.88
CA ALA A 70 9.11 -10.90 -17.68
C ALA A 70 9.87 -11.55 -16.51
N PRO A 71 10.57 -10.78 -15.66
CA PRO A 71 11.28 -11.33 -14.53
C PRO A 71 10.31 -12.17 -13.70
N ALA A 72 10.79 -13.31 -13.20
CA ALA A 72 9.98 -14.12 -12.29
C ALA A 72 9.56 -13.26 -11.09
N PRO A 73 8.29 -13.29 -10.68
CA PRO A 73 7.86 -12.53 -9.52
C PRO A 73 8.63 -13.01 -8.30
N THR A 74 9.30 -12.11 -7.61
CA THR A 74 10.11 -12.39 -6.42
C THR A 74 9.37 -12.12 -5.11
N LEU A 75 8.04 -12.12 -5.16
CA LEU A 75 7.17 -11.82 -4.02
C LEU A 75 6.78 -13.08 -3.26
N GLY A 76 7.60 -13.49 -2.30
CA GLY A 76 7.27 -14.67 -1.47
C GLY A 76 7.30 -15.97 -2.28
N ASP A 77 6.36 -16.87 -2.05
CA ASP A 77 6.26 -18.07 -2.87
C ASP A 77 5.78 -17.69 -4.28
N GLU A 78 6.61 -17.96 -5.27
CA GLU A 78 6.37 -17.65 -6.69
C GLU A 78 5.03 -18.20 -7.18
N ASP A 79 4.61 -19.35 -6.67
CA ASP A 79 3.35 -19.99 -6.98
C ASP A 79 2.12 -19.14 -6.69
N ASP A 80 2.15 -18.34 -5.62
CA ASP A 80 1.02 -17.48 -5.24
C ASP A 80 0.85 -16.28 -6.17
N MET A 81 1.93 -15.87 -6.83
CA MET A 81 1.91 -14.73 -7.77
C MET A 81 1.50 -15.13 -9.17
N VAL A 82 1.76 -16.36 -9.55
CA VAL A 82 1.58 -16.84 -10.93
C VAL A 82 0.20 -17.46 -11.13
N ASN A 83 -0.38 -18.05 -10.09
CA ASN A 83 -1.67 -18.74 -10.18
C ASN A 83 -2.85 -17.77 -9.93
N LEU A 84 -2.90 -16.69 -10.70
CA LEU A 84 -3.96 -15.67 -10.63
C LEU A 84 -5.10 -15.94 -11.63
N ALA A 85 -5.35 -17.21 -11.97
CA ALA A 85 -6.48 -17.58 -12.79
C ALA A 85 -7.80 -17.21 -12.08
N GLY A 86 -8.69 -16.52 -12.78
CA GLY A 86 -10.04 -16.25 -12.28
C GLY A 86 -10.32 -14.81 -11.86
N LEU A 87 -9.60 -13.83 -12.38
CA LEU A 87 -9.90 -12.41 -12.16
C LEU A 87 -11.16 -11.89 -12.88
N GLU A 88 -12.11 -12.76 -13.17
CA GLU A 88 -13.38 -12.38 -13.83
C GLU A 88 -14.15 -11.30 -13.07
N ARG A 89 -14.10 -11.34 -11.73
CA ARG A 89 -14.73 -10.35 -10.86
C ARG A 89 -14.09 -8.95 -10.98
N GLU A 90 -12.85 -8.87 -11.46
CA GLU A 90 -12.09 -7.64 -11.57
C GLU A 90 -12.10 -7.05 -13.00
N ARG A 91 -13.04 -7.47 -13.86
CA ARG A 91 -13.14 -6.99 -15.25
C ARG A 91 -13.25 -5.48 -15.35
N TYR A 92 -13.90 -4.84 -14.39
CA TYR A 92 -14.04 -3.38 -14.36
C TYR A 92 -12.70 -2.64 -14.42
N LEU A 93 -11.62 -3.24 -13.88
CA LEU A 93 -10.27 -2.68 -13.98
C LEU A 93 -9.81 -2.65 -15.43
N PHE A 94 -9.89 -3.81 -16.09
CA PHE A 94 -9.30 -4.07 -17.40
C PHE A 94 -10.12 -3.48 -18.55
N ASP A 95 -11.44 -3.39 -18.40
CA ASP A 95 -12.35 -2.82 -19.39
C ASP A 95 -12.45 -1.28 -19.29
N SER A 96 -11.68 -0.65 -18.39
CA SER A 96 -11.75 0.79 -18.13
C SER A 96 -10.98 1.63 -19.16
N PRO A 97 -11.44 2.88 -19.46
CA PRO A 97 -10.66 3.81 -20.25
C PRO A 97 -9.30 4.16 -19.64
N TYR A 98 -9.19 4.11 -18.31
CA TYR A 98 -7.94 4.35 -17.60
C TYR A 98 -6.90 3.27 -17.94
N TYR A 99 -7.29 1.99 -17.85
CA TYR A 99 -6.43 0.87 -18.22
C TYR A 99 -5.98 0.96 -19.71
N ALA A 100 -6.92 1.26 -20.61
CA ALA A 100 -6.60 1.45 -22.03
C ALA A 100 -5.58 2.59 -22.27
N ALA A 101 -5.67 3.69 -21.51
CA ALA A 101 -4.69 4.78 -21.57
C ALA A 101 -3.30 4.34 -21.06
N LEU A 102 -3.24 3.53 -19.99
CA LEU A 102 -1.99 2.95 -19.50
C LEU A 102 -1.35 2.00 -20.52
N VAL A 103 -2.13 1.12 -21.16
CA VAL A 103 -1.65 0.23 -22.23
C VAL A 103 -1.02 1.06 -23.35
N LYS A 104 -1.64 2.17 -23.74
CA LYS A 104 -1.07 3.08 -24.74
C LYS A 104 0.23 3.73 -24.25
N LYS A 105 0.27 4.18 -22.96
CA LYS A 105 1.48 4.79 -22.36
C LYS A 105 2.61 3.77 -22.23
N ALA A 106 2.31 2.50 -21.94
CA ALA A 106 3.26 1.40 -21.85
C ALA A 106 3.95 1.06 -23.19
N ASN A 107 3.35 1.46 -24.31
CA ASN A 107 3.93 1.43 -25.65
C ASN A 107 4.52 0.06 -26.07
N PHE A 108 3.75 -1.01 -25.83
CA PHE A 108 4.21 -2.37 -26.10
C PHE A 108 4.51 -2.65 -27.57
N THR A 109 3.77 -2.02 -28.47
CA THR A 109 3.86 -2.29 -29.92
C THR A 109 5.02 -1.56 -30.62
N ASN A 110 5.51 -0.48 -30.04
CA ASN A 110 6.63 0.30 -30.57
C ASN A 110 7.48 0.90 -29.44
N PRO A 111 8.09 0.04 -28.58
CA PRO A 111 8.83 0.50 -27.42
C PRO A 111 10.00 1.41 -27.82
N THR A 112 10.25 2.42 -27.01
CA THR A 112 11.37 3.35 -27.21
C THR A 112 12.68 2.58 -27.24
N LYS A 113 13.48 2.82 -28.25
CA LYS A 113 14.82 2.23 -28.41
C LYS A 113 15.85 3.08 -27.70
N LEU A 114 16.79 2.43 -27.04
CA LEU A 114 17.95 3.10 -26.47
C LEU A 114 18.82 3.71 -27.56
N VAL A 115 19.15 4.97 -27.41
CA VAL A 115 20.08 5.75 -28.28
C VAL A 115 21.23 6.30 -27.45
N TYR A 116 20.97 6.57 -26.14
CA TYR A 116 21.98 7.12 -25.24
C TYR A 116 23.15 6.15 -25.05
N ASP A 117 24.37 6.64 -25.33
CA ASP A 117 25.65 5.91 -25.24
C ASP A 117 26.60 6.47 -24.16
N GLY A 118 26.16 7.51 -23.40
CA GLY A 118 26.95 8.15 -22.36
C GLY A 118 27.18 7.25 -21.12
N ASP A 119 27.68 7.84 -20.05
CA ASP A 119 27.96 7.14 -18.79
C ASP A 119 26.68 6.59 -18.15
N PRO A 120 26.75 5.47 -17.41
CA PRO A 120 25.62 4.94 -16.64
C PRO A 120 25.07 5.97 -15.64
N ILE A 121 23.76 6.02 -15.53
CA ILE A 121 23.01 6.87 -14.62
C ILE A 121 22.39 5.98 -13.56
N GLU A 122 22.55 6.34 -12.29
CA GLU A 122 21.91 5.68 -11.15
C GLU A 122 20.91 6.63 -10.49
N ILE A 123 19.71 6.15 -10.21
CA ILE A 123 18.67 6.88 -9.48
C ILE A 123 18.27 6.03 -8.28
N GLN A 124 18.27 6.63 -7.09
CA GLN A 124 17.73 5.99 -5.91
C GLN A 124 16.20 6.08 -5.92
N PHE A 125 15.53 4.92 -5.81
CA PHE A 125 14.10 4.83 -5.53
C PHE A 125 13.89 4.46 -4.06
N THR A 126 13.11 5.27 -3.35
CA THR A 126 12.82 5.07 -1.93
C THR A 126 11.39 4.61 -1.73
N CYS A 127 11.19 3.37 -1.28
CA CYS A 127 9.88 2.83 -0.95
C CYS A 127 9.55 2.96 0.56
N ILE A 128 8.29 2.75 0.92
CA ILE A 128 7.85 2.84 2.32
C ILE A 128 8.58 1.82 3.19
N ASN A 129 8.70 0.57 2.71
CA ASN A 129 9.41 -0.48 3.43
C ASN A 129 9.77 -1.64 2.49
N ARG A 130 11.02 -2.12 2.54
CA ARG A 130 11.49 -3.23 1.68
C ARG A 130 10.80 -4.56 1.93
N THR A 131 10.23 -4.77 3.10
CA THR A 131 9.62 -6.06 3.46
C THR A 131 8.25 -6.27 2.85
N VAL A 132 7.61 -5.20 2.37
CA VAL A 132 6.27 -5.27 1.80
C VAL A 132 6.27 -5.59 0.31
N ALA A 133 5.26 -6.32 -0.12
CA ALA A 133 5.10 -6.77 -1.49
C ALA A 133 5.17 -5.64 -2.54
N PRO A 134 4.58 -4.44 -2.36
CA PRO A 134 4.72 -3.36 -3.32
C PRO A 134 6.15 -2.96 -3.65
N CYS A 135 7.02 -2.83 -2.62
CA CYS A 135 8.42 -2.48 -2.84
C CYS A 135 9.17 -3.58 -3.64
N LYS A 136 8.88 -4.84 -3.32
CA LYS A 136 9.44 -5.98 -4.07
C LYS A 136 8.95 -6.03 -5.52
N LEU A 137 7.70 -5.64 -5.78
CA LEU A 137 7.18 -5.58 -7.14
C LEU A 137 7.87 -4.49 -7.97
N VAL A 138 8.18 -3.34 -7.39
CA VAL A 138 8.99 -2.30 -8.04
C VAL A 138 10.35 -2.85 -8.43
N ASP A 139 11.02 -3.53 -7.51
CA ASP A 139 12.32 -4.13 -7.75
C ASP A 139 12.25 -5.20 -8.86
N ALA A 140 11.29 -6.12 -8.76
CA ALA A 140 11.15 -7.22 -9.71
C ALA A 140 10.71 -6.80 -11.13
N VAL A 141 9.96 -5.71 -11.27
CA VAL A 141 9.39 -5.29 -12.56
C VAL A 141 10.09 -4.08 -13.12
N ILE A 142 10.06 -2.95 -12.39
CA ILE A 142 10.52 -1.68 -12.93
C ILE A 142 12.06 -1.63 -13.00
N THR A 143 12.73 -2.06 -11.95
CA THR A 143 14.20 -2.00 -11.84
C THR A 143 14.87 -2.90 -12.87
N GLU A 144 14.44 -4.15 -12.96
CA GLU A 144 15.04 -5.12 -13.89
C GLU A 144 14.73 -4.77 -15.35
N ASN A 145 13.49 -4.38 -15.67
CA ASN A 145 13.13 -4.01 -17.04
C ASN A 145 13.85 -2.73 -17.51
N ILE A 146 13.97 -1.72 -16.65
CA ILE A 146 14.74 -0.52 -16.97
C ILE A 146 16.19 -0.87 -17.26
N LYS A 147 16.83 -1.65 -16.38
CA LYS A 147 18.22 -2.09 -16.54
C LYS A 147 18.43 -2.85 -17.86
N GLU A 148 17.52 -3.78 -18.18
CA GLU A 148 17.58 -4.55 -19.41
C GLU A 148 17.39 -3.65 -20.65
N ARG A 149 16.32 -2.87 -20.70
CA ARG A 149 15.97 -2.01 -21.83
C ARG A 149 17.00 -0.92 -22.10
N THR A 150 17.64 -0.43 -21.02
CA THR A 150 18.71 0.59 -21.14
C THR A 150 20.11 -0.03 -21.20
N GLN A 151 20.23 -1.35 -21.25
CA GLN A 151 21.51 -2.06 -21.25
C GLN A 151 22.41 -1.59 -20.10
N GLY A 152 21.81 -1.32 -18.93
CA GLY A 152 22.49 -0.82 -17.74
C GLY A 152 22.83 0.68 -17.77
N LYS A 153 22.36 1.44 -18.77
CA LYS A 153 22.56 2.90 -18.81
C LYS A 153 21.69 3.67 -17.80
N LEU A 154 20.57 3.09 -17.38
CA LEU A 154 19.81 3.53 -16.22
C LEU A 154 19.64 2.37 -15.27
N THR A 155 19.95 2.59 -13.99
CA THR A 155 19.69 1.65 -12.90
C THR A 155 18.94 2.34 -11.78
N LEU A 156 18.02 1.63 -11.13
CA LEU A 156 17.36 2.08 -9.92
C LEU A 156 17.97 1.34 -8.72
N GLU A 157 18.49 2.11 -7.76
CA GLU A 157 18.88 1.57 -6.46
C GLU A 157 17.69 1.66 -5.50
N ILE A 158 17.20 0.51 -5.04
CA ILE A 158 16.07 0.47 -4.12
C ILE A 158 16.54 0.72 -2.69
N THR A 159 15.91 1.67 -2.01
CA THR A 159 16.04 1.92 -0.58
C THR A 159 14.66 2.08 0.06
N SER A 160 14.59 2.29 1.36
CA SER A 160 13.31 2.48 2.07
C SER A 160 13.38 3.57 3.13
N PHE A 161 12.22 4.12 3.51
CA PHE A 161 12.14 5.17 4.52
C PHE A 161 12.87 4.82 5.83
N PRO A 162 12.70 3.61 6.41
CA PRO A 162 13.42 3.25 7.63
C PRO A 162 14.95 3.26 7.47
N GLU A 163 15.47 2.86 6.29
CA GLU A 163 16.91 2.88 6.01
C GLU A 163 17.48 4.30 5.95
N LEU A 164 16.65 5.27 5.55
CA LEU A 164 16.99 6.69 5.48
C LEU A 164 16.61 7.47 6.77
N GLY A 165 16.00 6.80 7.76
CA GLY A 165 15.50 7.44 8.97
C GLY A 165 14.27 8.32 8.74
N LEU A 166 13.50 8.04 7.68
CA LEU A 166 12.31 8.79 7.29
C LEU A 166 11.03 8.06 7.74
N ALA A 167 9.94 8.81 7.89
CA ALA A 167 8.64 8.29 8.33
C ALA A 167 7.49 8.47 7.32
N GLY A 168 7.74 9.16 6.21
CA GLY A 168 6.80 9.35 5.11
C GLY A 168 6.04 10.69 5.06
N PRO A 169 5.67 11.35 6.17
CA PRO A 169 4.93 12.63 6.10
C PRO A 169 5.63 13.72 5.29
N ASP A 170 6.95 13.80 5.36
CA ASP A 170 7.75 14.84 4.68
C ASP A 170 8.02 14.56 3.20
N THR A 171 7.44 13.50 2.63
CA THR A 171 7.80 12.97 1.30
C THR A 171 7.63 14.01 0.19
N LEU A 172 6.55 14.81 0.21
CA LEU A 172 6.31 15.86 -0.79
C LEU A 172 7.42 16.92 -0.77
N ALA A 173 7.81 17.39 0.42
CA ALA A 173 8.88 18.35 0.59
C ALA A 173 10.23 17.79 0.15
N LEU A 174 10.55 16.56 0.52
CA LEU A 174 11.79 15.88 0.16
C LEU A 174 11.94 15.68 -1.38
N VAL A 175 10.83 15.37 -2.07
CA VAL A 175 10.82 15.30 -3.54
C VAL A 175 10.97 16.70 -4.15
N ARG A 176 10.22 17.69 -3.64
CA ARG A 176 10.29 19.08 -4.11
C ARG A 176 11.71 19.63 -4.05
N ASP A 177 12.36 19.42 -2.92
CA ASP A 177 13.70 19.96 -2.65
C ASP A 177 14.83 19.14 -3.30
N GLY A 178 14.50 18.00 -3.91
CA GLY A 178 15.46 17.09 -4.55
C GLY A 178 16.31 16.29 -3.55
N THR A 179 15.94 16.25 -2.27
CA THR A 179 16.59 15.42 -1.25
C THR A 179 16.34 13.95 -1.53
N ILE A 180 15.16 13.60 -2.03
CA ILE A 180 14.81 12.29 -2.57
C ILE A 180 14.56 12.44 -4.07
N ALA A 181 15.27 11.65 -4.87
CA ALA A 181 15.18 11.69 -6.32
C ALA A 181 13.87 11.08 -6.84
N PHE A 182 13.50 9.92 -6.35
CA PHE A 182 12.34 9.15 -6.78
C PHE A 182 11.78 8.36 -5.59
N THR A 183 10.47 8.44 -5.35
CA THR A 183 9.86 7.78 -4.19
C THR A 183 8.39 7.49 -4.40
N GLU A 184 7.80 6.69 -3.51
CA GLU A 184 6.36 6.52 -3.41
C GLU A 184 5.75 7.48 -2.37
N ILE A 185 4.57 8.01 -2.71
CA ILE A 185 3.76 8.87 -1.86
C ILE A 185 2.47 8.13 -1.52
N THR A 186 2.17 8.05 -0.23
CA THR A 186 0.89 7.57 0.28
C THR A 186 0.06 8.77 0.71
N SER A 187 -1.13 8.94 0.13
CA SER A 187 -1.98 10.13 0.35
C SER A 187 -2.27 10.39 1.83
N GLY A 188 -2.48 9.34 2.63
CA GLY A 188 -2.72 9.48 4.07
C GLY A 188 -1.53 10.06 4.85
N TYR A 189 -0.29 9.78 4.43
CA TYR A 189 0.89 10.32 5.11
C TYR A 189 1.07 11.82 4.88
N VAL A 190 0.76 12.28 3.68
CA VAL A 190 0.94 13.67 3.27
C VAL A 190 -0.32 14.53 3.44
N ALA A 191 -1.36 13.99 4.07
CA ALA A 191 -2.64 14.67 4.28
C ALA A 191 -2.52 15.95 5.15
N GLY A 192 -1.44 16.08 5.93
CA GLY A 192 -1.13 17.31 6.67
C GLY A 192 -0.79 18.49 5.76
N ASP A 193 -0.06 18.21 4.67
CA ASP A 193 0.40 19.22 3.72
C ASP A 193 -0.56 19.35 2.53
N LEU A 194 -1.06 18.23 2.02
CA LEU A 194 -1.93 18.18 0.83
C LEU A 194 -3.19 17.33 1.10
N PRO A 195 -4.12 17.79 1.96
CA PRO A 195 -5.31 17.03 2.34
C PRO A 195 -6.25 16.71 1.18
N GLN A 196 -6.10 17.40 0.05
CA GLN A 196 -6.85 17.13 -1.19
C GLN A 196 -6.62 15.71 -1.71
N LEU A 197 -5.44 15.13 -1.48
CA LEU A 197 -5.11 13.77 -1.91
C LEU A 197 -5.92 12.71 -1.15
N GLU A 198 -6.49 13.03 0.03
CA GLU A 198 -7.36 12.09 0.75
C GLU A 198 -8.70 11.82 0.04
N ILE A 199 -9.05 12.57 -1.01
CA ILE A 199 -10.30 12.38 -1.77
C ILE A 199 -10.50 10.94 -2.25
N THR A 200 -9.41 10.20 -2.48
CA THR A 200 -9.39 8.80 -2.87
C THR A 200 -9.31 7.83 -1.69
N PHE A 201 -9.25 8.35 -0.46
CA PHE A 201 -9.07 7.61 0.79
C PHE A 201 -10.13 7.96 1.84
N LEU A 202 -11.30 8.40 1.42
CA LEU A 202 -12.41 8.71 2.31
C LEU A 202 -13.07 7.41 2.78
N TYR A 203 -12.52 6.83 3.83
CA TYR A 203 -12.91 5.54 4.37
C TYR A 203 -14.41 5.42 4.60
N GLY A 204 -14.98 4.30 4.12
CA GLY A 204 -16.42 4.02 4.19
C GLY A 204 -17.25 4.68 3.09
N LEU A 205 -16.68 5.56 2.25
CA LEU A 205 -17.39 6.18 1.13
C LEU A 205 -17.65 5.18 -0.01
N PHE A 206 -16.81 4.17 -0.16
CA PHE A 206 -16.86 3.21 -1.25
C PHE A 206 -17.43 1.88 -0.76
N PRO A 207 -18.58 1.44 -1.31
CA PRO A 207 -19.22 0.19 -0.87
C PRO A 207 -18.46 -1.06 -1.32
N ASP A 208 -17.70 -0.95 -2.41
CA ASP A 208 -16.94 -2.03 -3.01
C ASP A 208 -15.75 -1.50 -3.83
N HIS A 209 -14.86 -2.41 -4.25
CA HIS A 209 -13.66 -2.08 -5.00
C HIS A 209 -13.95 -1.54 -6.41
N GLU A 210 -15.06 -1.92 -7.04
CA GLU A 210 -15.42 -1.40 -8.36
C GLU A 210 -15.75 0.08 -8.30
N VAL A 211 -16.57 0.48 -7.33
CA VAL A 211 -16.91 1.90 -7.09
C VAL A 211 -15.66 2.69 -6.75
N GLU A 212 -14.84 2.17 -5.87
CA GLU A 212 -13.58 2.80 -5.46
C GLU A 212 -12.62 2.97 -6.64
N PHE A 213 -12.45 1.95 -7.47
CA PHE A 213 -11.64 2.05 -8.69
C PHE A 213 -12.18 3.11 -9.65
N LYS A 214 -13.50 3.13 -9.90
CA LYS A 214 -14.12 4.13 -10.78
C LYS A 214 -13.86 5.56 -10.29
N VAL A 215 -13.98 5.79 -8.98
CA VAL A 215 -13.69 7.08 -8.36
C VAL A 215 -12.21 7.44 -8.56
N ASN A 216 -11.31 6.54 -8.19
CA ASN A 216 -9.89 6.76 -8.35
C ASN A 216 -9.51 7.07 -9.80
N ALA A 217 -9.95 6.25 -10.74
CA ALA A 217 -9.68 6.44 -12.18
C ALA A 217 -10.20 7.79 -12.71
N ALA A 218 -11.33 8.29 -12.17
CA ALA A 218 -11.91 9.54 -12.60
C ALA A 218 -11.10 10.78 -12.17
N VAL A 219 -10.35 10.71 -11.08
CA VAL A 219 -9.67 11.88 -10.49
C VAL A 219 -8.14 11.85 -10.59
N GLN A 220 -7.52 10.75 -11.03
CA GLN A 220 -6.06 10.63 -11.01
C GLN A 220 -5.34 11.75 -11.76
N GLY A 221 -5.86 12.20 -12.92
CA GLY A 221 -5.26 13.30 -13.65
C GLY A 221 -5.26 14.63 -12.89
N ASP A 222 -6.29 14.88 -12.07
CA ASP A 222 -6.36 16.07 -11.22
C ASP A 222 -5.41 15.95 -10.03
N LEU A 223 -5.30 14.76 -9.45
CA LEU A 223 -4.37 14.49 -8.34
C LEU A 223 -2.91 14.56 -8.80
N ASP A 224 -2.60 14.09 -10.01
CA ASP A 224 -1.27 14.24 -10.60
C ASP A 224 -0.88 15.71 -10.72
N LYS A 225 -1.84 16.55 -11.13
CA LYS A 225 -1.60 17.99 -11.20
C LYS A 225 -1.37 18.61 -9.83
N LEU A 226 -2.12 18.21 -8.80
CA LEU A 226 -1.90 18.69 -7.44
C LEU A 226 -0.50 18.30 -6.94
N ILE A 227 -0.07 17.05 -7.15
CA ILE A 227 1.27 16.58 -6.80
C ILE A 227 2.33 17.37 -7.57
N GLN A 228 2.14 17.57 -8.87
CA GLN A 228 3.05 18.33 -9.71
C GLN A 228 3.19 19.78 -9.24
N ASP A 229 2.09 20.43 -8.92
CA ASP A 229 2.08 21.81 -8.44
C ASP A 229 2.77 21.93 -7.06
N ASP A 230 2.49 20.99 -6.13
CA ASP A 230 3.10 20.98 -4.79
C ASP A 230 4.59 20.63 -4.82
N THR A 231 5.00 19.70 -5.67
CA THR A 231 6.40 19.23 -5.78
C THR A 231 7.24 20.04 -6.77
N ALA A 232 6.82 21.24 -7.14
CA ALA A 232 7.50 22.11 -8.08
C ALA A 232 7.83 21.45 -9.44
N GLY A 233 6.89 20.67 -9.96
CA GLY A 233 6.99 19.99 -11.25
C GLY A 233 7.36 18.52 -11.20
N GLY A 234 7.36 17.89 -10.02
CA GLY A 234 7.56 16.45 -9.88
C GLY A 234 6.56 15.66 -10.73
N GLN A 235 7.01 14.56 -11.32
CA GLN A 235 6.22 13.78 -12.27
C GLN A 235 5.82 12.43 -11.68
N VAL A 236 4.55 12.07 -11.86
CA VAL A 236 4.05 10.72 -11.55
C VAL A 236 4.49 9.76 -12.65
N ILE A 237 5.30 8.79 -12.26
CA ILE A 237 5.83 7.75 -13.16
C ILE A 237 4.90 6.53 -13.18
N SER A 238 4.43 6.09 -12.02
CA SER A 238 3.63 4.89 -11.84
C SER A 238 2.76 4.98 -10.61
N ARG A 239 1.81 4.05 -10.48
CA ARG A 239 1.04 3.83 -9.25
C ARG A 239 1.00 2.36 -8.89
N MET A 240 1.08 2.08 -7.62
CA MET A 240 0.74 0.78 -7.07
C MET A 240 -0.74 0.82 -6.67
N TRP A 241 -1.60 0.30 -7.53
CA TRP A 241 -3.00 0.08 -7.22
C TRP A 241 -3.12 -1.19 -6.39
N ILE A 242 -3.52 -1.05 -5.16
CA ILE A 242 -3.77 -2.21 -4.29
C ILE A 242 -5.26 -2.54 -4.37
N SER A 243 -5.67 -2.90 -5.60
CA SER A 243 -7.05 -3.29 -5.92
C SER A 243 -7.39 -4.59 -5.21
N GLY A 244 -8.59 -4.67 -4.62
CA GLY A 244 -9.01 -5.86 -3.86
C GLY A 244 -8.26 -6.04 -2.54
N GLY A 245 -7.39 -5.10 -2.17
CA GLY A 245 -6.67 -5.10 -0.90
C GLY A 245 -7.52 -4.50 0.20
N ASP A 246 -8.41 -5.29 0.79
CA ASP A 246 -9.13 -4.86 1.98
C ASP A 246 -8.17 -4.52 3.12
N ASN A 247 -8.46 -3.46 3.84
CA ASN A 247 -7.84 -3.21 5.12
C ASN A 247 -8.50 -4.06 6.21
N PHE A 248 -7.72 -4.38 7.23
CA PHE A 248 -8.17 -5.10 8.42
C PHE A 248 -7.64 -4.42 9.67
N PHE A 249 -8.37 -4.57 10.76
CA PHE A 249 -7.82 -4.36 12.08
C PHE A 249 -7.06 -5.62 12.51
N PHE A 250 -5.81 -5.46 12.91
CA PHE A 250 -4.99 -6.48 13.55
C PHE A 250 -4.94 -6.14 15.03
N CYS A 251 -5.67 -6.89 15.84
CA CYS A 251 -5.93 -6.57 17.25
C CYS A 251 -5.32 -7.60 18.19
N ARG A 252 -4.92 -7.14 19.39
CA ARG A 252 -4.47 -7.99 20.48
C ARG A 252 -5.63 -8.61 21.24
N ASP A 253 -6.74 -7.88 21.32
CA ASP A 253 -7.96 -8.35 21.97
C ASP A 253 -9.05 -8.64 20.93
N LYS A 254 -9.95 -9.54 21.25
CA LYS A 254 -11.06 -9.91 20.39
C LYS A 254 -12.04 -8.75 20.21
N ILE A 255 -12.44 -8.53 18.96
CA ILE A 255 -13.43 -7.52 18.56
C ILE A 255 -14.57 -8.25 17.84
N GLU A 256 -15.67 -8.48 18.51
CA GLU A 256 -16.84 -9.18 17.96
C GLU A 256 -17.99 -8.24 17.65
N THR A 257 -18.02 -7.06 18.27
CA THR A 257 -19.07 -6.05 18.12
C THR A 257 -18.47 -4.65 17.95
N ALA A 258 -19.26 -3.71 17.46
CA ALA A 258 -18.84 -2.32 17.36
C ALA A 258 -18.51 -1.72 18.76
N ALA A 259 -19.15 -2.20 19.83
CA ALA A 259 -18.90 -1.73 21.19
C ALA A 259 -17.49 -2.08 21.69
N ASP A 260 -16.87 -3.16 21.18
CA ASP A 260 -15.55 -3.61 21.60
C ASP A 260 -14.43 -2.66 21.13
N PHE A 261 -14.69 -1.82 20.12
CA PHE A 261 -13.78 -0.76 19.70
C PHE A 261 -13.69 0.39 20.69
N LYS A 262 -14.68 0.55 21.58
CA LYS A 262 -14.75 1.71 22.45
C LYS A 262 -13.51 1.85 23.34
N GLY A 263 -12.82 2.97 23.14
CA GLY A 263 -11.61 3.31 23.92
C GLY A 263 -10.34 2.58 23.49
N LYS A 264 -10.40 1.66 22.53
CA LYS A 264 -9.20 1.02 21.97
C LYS A 264 -8.32 2.04 21.30
N LYS A 265 -7.01 1.89 21.45
CA LYS A 265 -5.99 2.69 20.77
C LYS A 265 -5.67 2.03 19.44
N VAL A 266 -6.10 2.63 18.35
CA VAL A 266 -6.01 2.06 17.03
C VAL A 266 -5.05 2.88 16.17
N ARG A 267 -4.09 2.22 15.55
CA ARG A 267 -3.18 2.87 14.59
C ARG A 267 -3.94 3.40 13.39
N SER A 268 -3.67 4.64 13.06
CA SER A 268 -4.04 5.25 11.79
C SER A 268 -2.79 5.62 10.98
N HIS A 269 -2.93 5.75 9.66
CA HIS A 269 -1.89 6.25 8.78
C HIS A 269 -2.29 7.53 8.04
N GLY A 270 -3.42 8.14 8.41
CA GLY A 270 -3.91 9.36 7.79
C GLY A 270 -5.14 9.91 8.51
N ALA A 271 -5.48 11.17 8.20
CA ALA A 271 -6.55 11.86 8.90
C ALA A 271 -7.93 11.28 8.59
N ALA A 272 -8.23 10.93 7.33
CA ALA A 272 -9.51 10.33 6.95
C ALA A 272 -9.73 8.96 7.62
N LEU A 273 -8.66 8.14 7.76
CA LEU A 273 -8.73 6.90 8.52
C LEU A 273 -8.94 7.14 10.01
N SER A 274 -8.33 8.19 10.57
CA SER A 274 -8.57 8.57 11.97
C SER A 274 -10.03 8.93 12.21
N ASP A 275 -10.62 9.75 11.35
CA ASP A 275 -12.04 10.13 11.43
C ASP A 275 -12.95 8.89 11.38
N TRP A 276 -12.60 7.93 10.53
CA TRP A 276 -13.38 6.69 10.39
C TRP A 276 -13.24 5.78 11.63
N ILE A 277 -12.04 5.62 12.17
CA ILE A 277 -11.78 4.85 13.41
C ILE A 277 -12.56 5.45 14.58
N GLU A 278 -12.59 6.76 14.71
CA GLU A 278 -13.31 7.48 15.76
C GLU A 278 -14.83 7.30 15.67
N ALA A 279 -15.36 7.06 14.46
CA ALA A 279 -16.78 6.73 14.28
C ALA A 279 -17.19 5.42 14.96
N PHE A 280 -16.26 4.50 15.20
CA PHE A 280 -16.45 3.28 16.00
C PHE A 280 -16.25 3.49 17.49
N GLY A 281 -15.91 4.71 17.94
CA GLY A 281 -15.63 5.04 19.34
C GLY A 281 -14.24 4.63 19.82
N ALA A 282 -13.35 4.27 18.92
CA ALA A 282 -11.93 4.03 19.20
C ALA A 282 -11.13 5.35 19.23
N ASN A 283 -9.91 5.29 19.75
CA ASN A 283 -8.98 6.42 19.77
C ASN A 283 -7.94 6.20 18.66
N ALA A 284 -8.04 6.97 17.58
CA ALA A 284 -7.08 6.91 16.49
C ALA A 284 -5.74 7.54 16.90
N GLN A 285 -4.64 6.89 16.50
CA GLN A 285 -3.29 7.38 16.73
C GLN A 285 -2.47 7.23 15.45
N PHE A 286 -1.91 8.34 14.96
CA PHE A 286 -0.99 8.26 13.84
C PHE A 286 0.31 7.58 14.29
N VAL A 287 0.66 6.47 13.60
CA VAL A 287 1.93 5.76 13.80
C VAL A 287 2.47 5.35 12.44
N ALA A 288 3.71 5.74 12.15
CA ALA A 288 4.39 5.35 10.92
C ALA A 288 4.47 3.82 10.79
N PHE A 289 4.35 3.29 9.57
CA PHE A 289 4.18 1.86 9.33
C PHE A 289 5.26 0.99 9.98
N ALA A 290 6.53 1.43 9.89
CA ALA A 290 7.66 0.68 10.44
C ALA A 290 7.68 0.58 11.98
N GLU A 291 6.94 1.46 12.66
CA GLU A 291 6.90 1.54 14.13
C GLU A 291 5.75 0.72 14.74
N VAL A 292 4.78 0.27 13.91
CA VAL A 292 3.54 -0.34 14.39
C VAL A 292 3.78 -1.66 15.10
N TYR A 293 4.67 -2.52 14.58
CA TYR A 293 5.00 -3.79 15.23
C TYR A 293 5.42 -3.56 16.70
N THR A 294 6.38 -2.66 16.91
CA THR A 294 6.87 -2.34 18.27
C THR A 294 5.80 -1.69 19.14
N ALA A 295 4.93 -0.87 18.56
CA ALA A 295 3.83 -0.24 19.30
C ALA A 295 2.77 -1.27 19.75
N LEU A 296 2.45 -2.26 18.91
CA LEU A 296 1.58 -3.39 19.24
C LEU A 296 2.23 -4.29 20.30
N GLU A 297 3.50 -4.68 20.10
CA GLU A 297 4.27 -5.52 21.03
C GLU A 297 4.28 -4.93 22.45
N ARG A 298 4.51 -3.60 22.56
CA ARG A 298 4.57 -2.88 23.83
C ARG A 298 3.21 -2.50 24.42
N GLY A 299 2.09 -2.78 23.73
CA GLY A 299 0.74 -2.40 24.17
C GLY A 299 0.48 -0.88 24.14
N ILE A 300 1.28 -0.13 23.37
CA ILE A 300 1.01 1.29 23.09
C ILE A 300 -0.23 1.39 22.20
N LEU A 301 -0.38 0.44 21.27
CA LEU A 301 -1.57 0.23 20.45
C LEU A 301 -2.28 -1.06 20.84
N ASP A 302 -3.60 -1.05 20.76
CA ASP A 302 -4.44 -2.24 20.90
C ASP A 302 -4.69 -2.91 19.55
N CYS A 303 -4.79 -2.09 18.46
CA CYS A 303 -4.94 -2.57 17.09
C CYS A 303 -4.11 -1.75 16.12
N GLY A 304 -3.65 -2.41 15.04
CA GLY A 304 -3.14 -1.77 13.83
C GLY A 304 -4.15 -1.87 12.69
N VAL A 305 -4.19 -0.90 11.77
CA VAL A 305 -4.98 -0.99 10.53
C VAL A 305 -4.04 -0.97 9.33
N THR A 306 -4.17 -1.99 8.47
CA THR A 306 -3.47 -2.06 7.18
C THR A 306 -4.05 -3.21 6.34
N VAL A 307 -3.55 -3.36 5.11
CA VAL A 307 -3.88 -4.49 4.22
C VAL A 307 -3.16 -5.78 4.66
N ALA A 308 -3.74 -6.93 4.34
CA ALA A 308 -3.28 -8.24 4.80
C ALA A 308 -1.80 -8.53 4.49
N PHE A 309 -1.34 -8.24 3.27
CA PHE A 309 0.06 -8.49 2.88
C PHE A 309 1.06 -7.62 3.66
N ALA A 310 0.68 -6.38 3.97
CA ALA A 310 1.55 -5.45 4.67
C ALA A 310 1.71 -5.86 6.15
N ALA A 311 0.62 -6.24 6.81
CA ALA A 311 0.68 -6.76 8.17
C ALA A 311 1.53 -8.02 8.24
N HIS A 312 1.33 -8.95 7.31
CA HIS A 312 2.13 -10.18 7.25
C HIS A 312 3.61 -9.90 7.03
N GLY A 313 3.95 -9.03 6.07
CA GLY A 313 5.34 -8.64 5.78
C GLY A 313 6.05 -7.98 6.96
N GLN A 314 5.31 -7.32 7.85
CA GLN A 314 5.81 -6.75 9.11
C GLN A 314 5.61 -7.68 10.31
N ARG A 315 5.15 -8.91 10.09
CA ARG A 315 4.99 -9.95 11.11
C ARG A 315 4.05 -9.55 12.26
N TRP A 316 3.00 -8.76 11.97
CA TRP A 316 2.05 -8.34 13.02
C TRP A 316 1.33 -9.52 13.67
N TYR A 317 1.23 -10.66 12.97
CA TYR A 317 0.71 -11.93 13.52
C TYR A 317 1.50 -12.48 14.72
N GLU A 318 2.70 -11.96 15.02
CA GLU A 318 3.45 -12.34 16.21
C GLU A 318 3.04 -11.55 17.47
N VAL A 319 2.38 -10.42 17.28
CA VAL A 319 2.07 -9.44 18.33
C VAL A 319 0.57 -9.10 18.42
N THR A 320 -0.25 -9.77 17.60
CA THR A 320 -1.71 -9.68 17.59
C THR A 320 -2.31 -11.06 17.43
N ASP A 321 -3.56 -11.26 17.89
CA ASP A 321 -4.25 -12.56 17.86
C ASP A 321 -5.45 -12.57 16.89
N TYR A 322 -5.93 -11.39 16.48
CA TYR A 322 -7.17 -11.23 15.72
C TYR A 322 -6.98 -10.35 14.48
N MET A 323 -7.59 -10.80 13.37
CA MET A 323 -7.73 -10.06 12.13
C MET A 323 -9.21 -9.78 11.90
N VAL A 324 -9.64 -8.52 11.98
CA VAL A 324 -11.04 -8.11 11.98
C VAL A 324 -11.36 -7.23 10.79
N GLY A 325 -12.38 -7.57 10.02
CA GLY A 325 -12.76 -6.82 8.81
C GLY A 325 -13.70 -7.61 7.89
N PRO A 326 -13.63 -7.36 6.57
CA PRO A 326 -12.78 -6.37 5.89
C PRO A 326 -13.33 -4.95 5.97
N LEU A 327 -12.42 -3.98 5.84
CA LEU A 327 -12.76 -2.63 5.49
C LEU A 327 -12.54 -2.47 3.98
N SER A 328 -13.58 -2.18 3.24
CA SER A 328 -13.43 -1.86 1.82
C SER A 328 -12.63 -0.56 1.67
N SER A 329 -11.44 -0.66 1.15
CA SER A 329 -10.55 0.47 0.94
C SER A 329 -9.41 0.08 0.01
N GLN A 330 -9.22 0.87 -1.02
CA GLN A 330 -8.12 0.72 -1.96
C GLN A 330 -6.98 1.65 -1.55
N LEU A 331 -5.80 1.08 -1.33
CA LEU A 331 -4.60 1.86 -1.13
C LEU A 331 -3.93 2.11 -2.49
N ILE A 332 -3.59 3.37 -2.78
CA ILE A 332 -2.81 3.73 -3.95
C ILE A 332 -1.55 4.44 -3.47
N ASN A 333 -0.40 3.86 -3.79
CA ASN A 333 0.88 4.52 -3.64
C ASN A 333 1.29 5.10 -4.98
N THR A 334 1.56 6.39 -5.00
CA THR A 334 1.94 7.12 -6.23
C THR A 334 3.44 7.32 -6.27
N MET A 335 4.08 6.87 -7.34
CA MET A 335 5.54 6.98 -7.53
C MET A 335 5.86 8.28 -8.22
N VAL A 336 6.59 9.15 -7.53
CA VAL A 336 6.89 10.51 -7.99
C VAL A 336 8.39 10.72 -8.08
N ILE A 337 8.85 11.18 -9.23
CA ILE A 337 10.24 11.58 -9.47
C ILE A 337 10.38 13.10 -9.41
N ASN A 338 11.46 13.59 -8.82
CA ASN A 338 11.80 15.00 -8.80
C ASN A 338 11.91 15.57 -10.23
N ALA A 339 11.38 16.78 -10.46
CA ALA A 339 11.33 17.42 -11.75
C ALA A 339 12.70 17.57 -12.41
N LYS A 340 13.71 17.99 -11.65
CA LYS A 340 15.07 18.18 -12.17
C LYS A 340 15.73 16.86 -12.50
N VAL A 341 15.60 15.85 -11.66
CA VAL A 341 16.16 14.51 -11.92
C VAL A 341 15.61 13.96 -13.23
N LEU A 342 14.28 14.05 -13.43
CA LEU A 342 13.66 13.60 -14.68
C LEU A 342 14.10 14.40 -15.89
N ALA A 343 14.22 15.74 -15.75
CA ALA A 343 14.64 16.63 -16.84
C ALA A 343 16.10 16.43 -17.27
N ASP A 344 16.97 16.06 -16.35
CA ASP A 344 18.38 15.80 -16.59
C ASP A 344 18.61 14.46 -17.34
N LEU A 345 17.61 13.56 -17.37
CA LEU A 345 17.72 12.31 -18.13
C LEU A 345 17.70 12.55 -19.64
N PRO A 346 18.52 11.84 -20.42
CA PRO A 346 18.39 11.76 -21.87
C PRO A 346 16.96 11.38 -22.27
N GLU A 347 16.49 11.89 -23.40
CA GLU A 347 15.09 11.78 -23.78
C GLU A 347 14.60 10.33 -23.92
N ASP A 348 15.41 9.47 -24.55
CA ASP A 348 15.10 8.05 -24.69
C ASP A 348 15.10 7.31 -23.36
N ILE A 349 16.05 7.60 -22.47
CA ILE A 349 16.09 7.06 -21.10
C ILE A 349 14.84 7.48 -20.32
N ARG A 350 14.48 8.77 -20.38
CA ARG A 350 13.27 9.31 -19.73
C ARG A 350 12.02 8.64 -20.27
N GLN A 351 11.91 8.46 -21.58
CA GLN A 351 10.76 7.81 -22.21
C GLN A 351 10.67 6.33 -21.81
N ILE A 352 11.80 5.62 -21.76
CA ILE A 352 11.86 4.23 -21.27
C ILE A 352 11.36 4.14 -19.81
N LEU A 353 11.82 5.06 -18.94
CA LEU A 353 11.35 5.11 -17.54
C LEU A 353 9.81 5.29 -17.46
N VAL A 354 9.24 6.17 -18.26
CA VAL A 354 7.80 6.44 -18.32
C VAL A 354 7.02 5.20 -18.83
N GLU A 355 7.53 4.53 -19.84
CA GLU A 355 6.94 3.29 -20.38
C GLU A 355 6.98 2.17 -19.35
N GLU A 356 8.11 1.96 -18.67
CA GLU A 356 8.22 0.93 -17.63
C GLU A 356 7.37 1.26 -16.40
N GLY A 357 7.23 2.54 -16.05
CA GLY A 357 6.27 2.96 -15.03
C GLY A 357 4.83 2.56 -15.36
N ALA A 358 4.40 2.77 -16.60
CA ALA A 358 3.08 2.35 -17.05
C ALA A 358 2.91 0.82 -17.06
N ARG A 359 3.94 0.07 -17.43
CA ARG A 359 3.95 -1.40 -17.40
C ARG A 359 3.86 -1.95 -15.97
N HIS A 360 4.61 -1.35 -15.05
CA HIS A 360 4.52 -1.67 -13.64
C HIS A 360 3.12 -1.40 -13.08
N GLU A 361 2.50 -0.29 -13.43
CA GLU A 361 1.14 0.04 -12.98
C GLU A 361 0.11 -0.98 -13.51
N LEU A 362 0.23 -1.40 -14.79
CA LEU A 362 -0.58 -2.47 -15.36
C LEU A 362 -0.37 -3.81 -14.65
N GLU A 363 0.87 -4.15 -14.32
CA GLU A 363 1.18 -5.37 -13.58
C GLU A 363 0.62 -5.32 -12.15
N ALA A 364 0.74 -4.18 -11.46
CA ALA A 364 0.15 -3.98 -10.14
C ALA A 364 -1.38 -4.19 -10.19
N MET A 365 -2.07 -3.58 -11.16
CA MET A 365 -3.52 -3.77 -11.35
C MET A 365 -3.90 -5.24 -11.60
N ARG A 366 -3.01 -6.01 -12.21
CA ARG A 366 -3.23 -7.43 -12.50
C ARG A 366 -3.03 -8.34 -11.29
N VAL A 367 -2.02 -8.08 -10.47
CA VAL A 367 -1.62 -9.02 -9.39
C VAL A 367 -2.28 -8.71 -8.04
N THR A 368 -2.54 -7.44 -7.76
CA THR A 368 -2.98 -7.02 -6.42
C THR A 368 -4.39 -7.51 -6.02
N PRO A 369 -5.36 -7.72 -6.94
CA PRO A 369 -6.66 -8.25 -6.54
C PRO A 369 -6.60 -9.61 -5.85
N ALA A 370 -5.66 -10.47 -6.25
CA ALA A 370 -5.49 -11.79 -5.65
C ALA A 370 -4.73 -11.74 -4.31
N TRP A 371 -3.95 -10.70 -4.07
CA TRP A 371 -3.16 -10.60 -2.84
C TRP A 371 -4.01 -10.61 -1.57
N ASN A 372 -5.20 -10.03 -1.64
CA ASN A 372 -6.07 -9.99 -0.48
C ASN A 372 -6.43 -11.39 0.03
N GLU A 373 -6.82 -12.28 -0.84
CA GLU A 373 -7.16 -13.67 -0.48
C GLU A 373 -5.95 -14.46 0.01
N VAL A 374 -4.86 -14.41 -0.75
CA VAL A 374 -3.62 -15.13 -0.45
C VAL A 374 -3.07 -14.69 0.92
N TRP A 375 -2.93 -13.39 1.14
CA TRP A 375 -2.33 -12.88 2.35
C TRP A 375 -3.27 -12.92 3.55
N THR A 376 -4.57 -12.86 3.36
CA THR A 376 -5.56 -13.15 4.42
C THR A 376 -5.39 -14.57 4.91
N GLN A 377 -5.31 -15.55 3.99
CA GLN A 377 -5.10 -16.94 4.37
C GLN A 377 -3.75 -17.15 5.08
N ARG A 378 -2.66 -16.50 4.61
CA ARG A 378 -1.34 -16.59 5.26
C ARG A 378 -1.35 -16.04 6.69
N ASN A 379 -2.08 -14.96 6.96
CA ASN A 379 -2.24 -14.45 8.33
C ASN A 379 -3.01 -15.42 9.21
N ILE A 380 -4.05 -16.07 8.68
CA ILE A 380 -4.81 -17.13 9.38
C ILE A 380 -3.90 -18.34 9.66
N ASP A 381 -3.15 -18.81 8.66
CA ASP A 381 -2.21 -19.92 8.80
C ASP A 381 -1.09 -19.62 9.80
N ALA A 382 -0.72 -18.34 9.95
CA ALA A 382 0.24 -17.86 10.95
C ALA A 382 -0.34 -17.78 12.37
N GLY A 383 -1.66 -18.01 12.55
CA GLY A 383 -2.31 -18.15 13.84
C GLY A 383 -3.34 -17.09 14.18
N LEU A 384 -3.61 -16.12 13.29
CA LEU A 384 -4.64 -15.11 13.56
C LEU A 384 -6.06 -15.71 13.43
N GLU A 385 -6.94 -15.42 14.39
CA GLU A 385 -8.37 -15.66 14.27
C GLU A 385 -9.01 -14.57 13.40
N TYR A 386 -9.60 -14.95 12.25
CA TYR A 386 -10.31 -14.02 11.40
C TYR A 386 -11.75 -13.80 11.91
N ILE A 387 -12.12 -12.54 12.07
CA ILE A 387 -13.45 -12.11 12.52
C ILE A 387 -14.03 -11.18 11.46
N GLU A 388 -15.10 -11.64 10.80
CA GLU A 388 -15.79 -10.82 9.81
C GLU A 388 -16.61 -9.70 10.49
N PHE A 389 -16.66 -8.52 9.87
CA PHE A 389 -17.52 -7.44 10.33
C PHE A 389 -18.98 -7.85 10.38
N THR A 390 -19.60 -7.60 11.54
CA THR A 390 -21.03 -7.80 11.71
C THR A 390 -21.84 -6.84 10.84
N PRO A 391 -23.14 -7.12 10.58
CA PRO A 391 -24.02 -6.18 9.88
C PRO A 391 -24.07 -4.79 10.53
N GLU A 392 -23.97 -4.70 11.88
CA GLU A 392 -23.89 -3.43 12.59
C GLU A 392 -22.60 -2.67 12.26
N MET A 393 -21.45 -3.35 12.23
CA MET A 393 -20.17 -2.73 11.89
C MET A 393 -20.18 -2.24 10.46
N LYS A 394 -20.73 -3.03 9.51
CA LYS A 394 -20.91 -2.62 8.10
C LYS A 394 -21.82 -1.39 7.98
N GLU A 395 -22.90 -1.34 8.76
CA GLU A 395 -23.79 -0.17 8.82
C GLU A 395 -23.08 1.09 9.34
N ILE A 396 -22.26 0.96 10.40
CA ILE A 396 -21.46 2.09 10.89
C ILE A 396 -20.49 2.55 9.82
N GLN A 397 -19.77 1.62 9.20
CA GLN A 397 -18.77 1.89 8.17
C GLN A 397 -19.37 2.69 7.01
N LEU A 398 -20.45 2.22 6.41
CA LEU A 398 -20.97 2.75 5.16
C LEU A 398 -21.94 3.93 5.35
N ASN A 399 -22.75 3.90 6.41
CA ASN A 399 -23.88 4.82 6.54
C ASN A 399 -23.73 5.85 7.66
N LYS A 400 -22.85 5.63 8.64
CA LYS A 400 -22.68 6.55 9.77
C LYS A 400 -21.35 7.29 9.77
N ALA A 401 -20.23 6.58 9.53
CA ALA A 401 -18.90 7.19 9.60
C ALA A 401 -18.73 8.30 8.56
N VAL A 402 -19.14 8.05 7.32
CA VAL A 402 -18.91 8.97 6.21
C VAL A 402 -19.63 10.32 6.39
N PRO A 403 -20.97 10.39 6.53
CA PRO A 403 -21.67 11.67 6.60
C PRO A 403 -21.45 12.43 7.91
N ILE A 404 -21.07 11.74 9.00
CA ILE A 404 -20.98 12.34 10.33
C ILE A 404 -19.55 12.73 10.70
N HIS A 405 -18.55 11.95 10.25
CA HIS A 405 -17.15 12.12 10.64
C HIS A 405 -16.22 12.39 9.46
N VAL A 406 -16.15 11.47 8.49
CA VAL A 406 -15.12 11.49 7.44
C VAL A 406 -15.27 12.70 6.52
N LEU A 407 -16.44 12.86 5.87
CA LEU A 407 -16.66 13.99 4.95
C LEU A 407 -16.65 15.36 5.65
N PRO A 408 -17.35 15.59 6.77
CA PRO A 408 -17.32 16.89 7.42
C PRO A 408 -15.93 17.31 7.88
N ASN A 409 -15.11 16.37 8.35
CA ASN A 409 -13.75 16.66 8.79
C ASN A 409 -12.82 16.88 7.59
N TRP A 410 -12.95 16.08 6.52
CA TRP A 410 -12.19 16.30 5.28
C TRP A 410 -12.52 17.65 4.64
N ILE A 411 -13.81 18.03 4.54
CA ILE A 411 -14.23 19.34 4.03
C ILE A 411 -13.56 20.49 4.79
N LYS A 412 -13.47 20.39 6.12
CA LYS A 412 -12.77 21.38 6.94
C LYS A 412 -11.25 21.42 6.62
N ARG A 413 -10.62 20.24 6.47
CA ARG A 413 -9.19 20.14 6.16
C ARG A 413 -8.84 20.75 4.81
N VAL A 414 -9.69 20.60 3.81
CA VAL A 414 -9.47 21.19 2.48
C VAL A 414 -9.87 22.65 2.35
N GLY A 415 -10.33 23.29 3.44
CA GLY A 415 -10.63 24.73 3.48
C GLY A 415 -12.08 25.12 3.31
N GLY A 416 -13.02 24.16 3.25
CA GLY A 416 -14.45 24.40 3.19
C GLY A 416 -15.15 23.86 1.94
N PRO A 417 -16.49 23.96 1.87
CA PRO A 417 -17.30 23.34 0.82
C PRO A 417 -17.19 24.04 -0.54
N ASP A 418 -16.69 25.25 -0.62
CA ASP A 418 -16.57 26.06 -1.85
C ASP A 418 -15.20 25.95 -2.54
N THR A 419 -14.35 25.02 -2.10
CA THR A 419 -13.02 24.77 -2.67
C THR A 419 -13.08 24.00 -3.98
N ASP A 420 -12.00 24.11 -4.79
CA ASP A 420 -11.89 23.42 -6.08
C ASP A 420 -11.97 21.90 -5.92
N ILE A 421 -11.39 21.35 -4.85
CA ILE A 421 -11.41 19.89 -4.62
C ILE A 421 -12.80 19.40 -4.24
N VAL A 422 -13.63 20.19 -3.55
CA VAL A 422 -15.03 19.85 -3.28
C VAL A 422 -15.87 19.98 -4.55
N ARG A 423 -15.59 20.97 -5.41
CA ARG A 423 -16.20 21.02 -6.74
C ARG A 423 -15.87 19.79 -7.58
N LEU A 424 -14.60 19.37 -7.58
CA LEU A 424 -14.14 18.14 -8.23
C LEU A 424 -14.88 16.90 -7.69
N PHE A 425 -15.02 16.79 -6.35
CA PHE A 425 -15.81 15.72 -5.72
C PHE A 425 -17.24 15.70 -6.27
N ASN A 426 -17.91 16.86 -6.27
CA ASN A 426 -19.29 16.96 -6.73
C ASN A 426 -19.46 16.67 -8.22
N GLU A 427 -18.48 17.01 -9.05
CA GLU A 427 -18.51 16.80 -10.49
C GLU A 427 -18.21 15.34 -10.87
N LYS A 428 -17.15 14.76 -10.28
CA LYS A 428 -16.63 13.46 -10.74
C LYS A 428 -16.96 12.30 -9.81
N ILE A 429 -17.06 12.53 -8.50
CA ILE A 429 -17.23 11.45 -7.51
C ILE A 429 -18.70 11.30 -7.12
N ALA A 430 -19.39 12.39 -6.85
CA ALA A 430 -20.80 12.35 -6.42
C ALA A 430 -21.72 11.52 -7.35
N PRO A 431 -21.59 11.59 -8.69
CA PRO A 431 -22.38 10.75 -9.59
C PRO A 431 -22.06 9.25 -9.46
N ILE A 432 -20.89 8.89 -9.01
CA ILE A 432 -20.47 7.48 -8.85
C ILE A 432 -20.93 6.92 -7.51
N VAL A 433 -20.75 7.70 -6.42
CA VAL A 433 -21.06 7.25 -5.05
C VAL A 433 -22.47 7.58 -4.59
N GLY A 434 -23.20 8.39 -5.35
CA GLY A 434 -24.58 8.80 -5.00
C GLY A 434 -24.66 9.80 -3.86
N LEU A 435 -23.58 10.53 -3.54
CA LEU A 435 -23.52 11.46 -2.42
C LEU A 435 -22.86 12.78 -2.85
N LYS A 436 -23.59 13.90 -2.70
CA LYS A 436 -23.13 15.25 -3.05
C LYS A 436 -22.85 16.08 -1.79
N ILE A 437 -21.84 16.92 -1.81
CA ILE A 437 -21.54 17.92 -0.78
C ILE A 437 -22.25 19.23 -1.13
N ASN A 438 -23.03 19.76 -0.19
CA ASN A 438 -23.77 21.04 -0.32
C ASN A 438 -22.89 22.24 0.07
N ASP A 439 -23.35 23.45 -0.26
CA ASP A 439 -22.63 24.69 0.03
C ASP A 439 -22.45 24.97 1.53
N ASP A 440 -23.28 24.36 2.38
CA ASP A 440 -23.15 24.43 3.84
C ASP A 440 -22.28 23.31 4.45
N GLY A 441 -21.66 22.46 3.60
CA GLY A 441 -20.86 21.32 4.01
C GLY A 441 -21.64 20.08 4.44
N THR A 442 -22.96 20.13 4.40
CA THR A 442 -23.80 18.94 4.57
C THR A 442 -23.81 18.07 3.31
N THR A 443 -24.35 16.86 3.40
CA THR A 443 -24.43 15.96 2.26
C THR A 443 -25.87 15.63 1.89
N THR A 444 -26.11 15.43 0.59
CA THR A 444 -27.40 14.97 0.04
C THR A 444 -27.20 13.79 -0.88
N GLN A 445 -28.16 12.88 -0.88
CA GLN A 445 -28.18 11.78 -1.83
C GLN A 445 -28.53 12.29 -3.24
N VAL A 446 -27.79 11.80 -4.24
CA VAL A 446 -28.02 12.09 -5.66
C VAL A 446 -28.10 10.78 -6.45
N PRO A 447 -28.76 10.76 -7.63
CA PRO A 447 -28.79 9.57 -8.47
C PRO A 447 -27.37 9.12 -8.87
N ILE A 448 -27.12 7.81 -8.77
CA ILE A 448 -25.90 7.20 -9.29
C ILE A 448 -26.01 7.11 -10.81
N THR A 449 -25.01 7.63 -11.50
CA THR A 449 -24.87 7.48 -12.95
C THR A 449 -24.14 6.18 -13.24
N LYS A 450 -24.79 5.24 -13.92
CA LYS A 450 -24.21 3.95 -14.28
C LYS A 450 -23.17 4.08 -15.38
#